data_7366662f857fef25030810cacc9a3de3
#
_entry.id   7366662f857fef25030810cacc9a3de3
#
_cell.length_a   1.000
_cell.length_b   1.000
_cell.length_c   1.000
_cell.angle_alpha   90.00
_cell.angle_beta   90.00
_cell.angle_gamma   90.00
#
_symmetry.space_group_name_H-M   'P 1'
#
loop_
_entity.id
_entity.type
_entity.pdbx_description
1 polymer ?
#
loop_
_entity_poly.entity_id
_entity_poly.type
_entity_poly.pdbx_seq_one_letter_code
_entity_poly.pdbx_strand_id
1 'polypeptide(L)'
;MELATARLRLDALHPGDAATLFAYRADPRVSRYQGWRPGSVEAAREFIERQQGVVFDTPDSWFQFAIRWRDSAELAGDLGLHFVGRDTVELGISLAPSWQGKGLAAEALAAMLDLAFGELGRHRAFASVDPRNTPCIRLLAGLGMRQEAHFRESFRDGDAWADDAIYALLAREWHARAAG
;
A
#
# COMPACT_ATOMS: atom_id res chain seq x y z
N MET A 1 -6.66 14.31 3.79
CA MET A 1 -6.65 13.14 4.71
C MET A 1 -5.24 12.99 5.26
N GLU A 2 -5.09 12.91 6.56
CA GLU A 2 -3.82 12.67 7.25
C GLU A 2 -4.07 11.71 8.41
N LEU A 3 -3.15 10.73 8.61
CA LEU A 3 -3.16 9.81 9.72
C LEU A 3 -1.81 9.88 10.44
N ALA A 4 -1.83 9.80 11.77
CA ALA A 4 -0.64 9.73 12.59
C ALA A 4 -0.61 8.42 13.40
N THR A 5 0.54 7.79 13.46
CA THR A 5 0.82 6.62 14.29
C THR A 5 1.88 6.93 15.34
N ALA A 6 2.37 5.94 16.04
CA ALA A 6 3.48 6.13 16.99
C ALA A 6 4.73 6.71 16.33
N ARG A 7 5.08 6.22 15.12
CA ARG A 7 6.34 6.56 14.44
C ARG A 7 6.14 7.20 13.06
N LEU A 8 4.94 7.11 12.48
CA LEU A 8 4.67 7.52 11.10
C LEU A 8 3.62 8.61 11.02
N ARG A 9 3.69 9.37 9.93
CA ARG A 9 2.64 10.20 9.40
C ARG A 9 2.33 9.75 7.97
N LEU A 10 1.06 9.51 7.68
CA LEU A 10 0.56 9.19 6.35
C LEU A 10 -0.22 10.41 5.85
N ASP A 11 0.28 11.04 4.80
CA ASP A 11 -0.32 12.25 4.21
C ASP A 11 -0.28 12.17 2.67
N ALA A 12 -0.68 13.23 1.99
CA ALA A 12 -0.58 13.28 0.54
C ALA A 12 0.88 13.36 0.08
N LEU A 13 1.19 12.74 -1.06
CA LEU A 13 2.46 12.96 -1.75
C LEU A 13 2.55 14.40 -2.24
N HIS A 14 3.74 14.99 -2.16
CA HIS A 14 4.04 16.34 -2.65
C HIS A 14 5.00 16.31 -3.84
N PRO A 15 4.97 17.29 -4.76
CA PRO A 15 5.90 17.34 -5.89
C PRO A 15 7.37 17.23 -5.51
N GLY A 16 7.74 17.71 -4.30
CA GLY A 16 9.09 17.59 -3.74
C GLY A 16 9.52 16.14 -3.42
N ASP A 17 8.57 15.21 -3.33
CA ASP A 17 8.84 13.79 -3.05
C ASP A 17 9.30 13.02 -4.30
N ALA A 18 9.16 13.60 -5.50
CA ALA A 18 9.34 12.89 -6.77
C ALA A 18 10.70 12.19 -6.89
N ALA A 19 11.79 12.86 -6.50
CA ALA A 19 13.13 12.27 -6.56
C ALA A 19 13.27 11.06 -5.62
N THR A 20 12.76 11.17 -4.38
CA THR A 20 12.81 10.08 -3.40
C THR A 20 11.90 8.93 -3.81
N LEU A 21 10.67 9.23 -4.27
CA LEU A 21 9.73 8.25 -4.79
C LEU A 21 10.33 7.46 -5.96
N PHE A 22 10.92 8.16 -6.92
CA PHE A 22 11.62 7.52 -8.05
C PHE A 22 12.76 6.63 -7.55
N ALA A 23 13.62 7.13 -6.66
CA ALA A 23 14.80 6.42 -6.20
C ALA A 23 14.48 5.04 -5.62
N TYR A 24 13.47 4.91 -4.75
CA TYR A 24 13.14 3.59 -4.20
C TYR A 24 12.22 2.77 -5.09
N ARG A 25 11.31 3.39 -5.87
CA ARG A 25 10.44 2.66 -6.80
C ARG A 25 11.21 2.10 -8.01
N ALA A 26 12.32 2.72 -8.40
CA ALA A 26 13.21 2.21 -9.44
C ALA A 26 14.21 1.15 -8.90
N ASP A 27 14.41 1.04 -7.59
CA ASP A 27 15.29 0.04 -6.99
C ASP A 27 14.75 -1.38 -7.25
N PRO A 28 15.53 -2.29 -7.89
CA PRO A 28 15.06 -3.65 -8.19
C PRO A 28 14.61 -4.45 -6.96
N ARG A 29 15.14 -4.15 -5.77
CA ARG A 29 14.74 -4.79 -4.51
C ARG A 29 13.31 -4.43 -4.10
N VAL A 30 12.82 -3.25 -4.51
CA VAL A 30 11.45 -2.78 -4.26
C VAL A 30 10.56 -3.09 -5.45
N SER A 31 11.00 -2.76 -6.66
CA SER A 31 10.19 -2.83 -7.87
C SER A 31 9.88 -4.25 -8.36
N ARG A 32 10.63 -5.25 -7.91
CA ARG A 32 10.55 -6.64 -8.39
C ARG A 32 9.13 -7.20 -8.45
N TYR A 33 8.29 -6.81 -7.49
CA TYR A 33 6.92 -7.29 -7.34
C TYR A 33 5.88 -6.17 -7.43
N GLN A 34 6.27 -5.01 -7.97
CA GLN A 34 5.39 -3.84 -8.07
C GLN A 34 4.91 -3.65 -9.50
N GLY A 35 3.60 -3.42 -9.66
CA GLY A 35 3.00 -3.19 -10.96
C GLY A 35 3.39 -1.84 -11.59
N TRP A 36 3.73 -0.85 -10.77
CA TRP A 36 4.15 0.46 -11.26
C TRP A 36 5.62 0.77 -10.93
N ARG A 37 6.37 1.09 -11.97
CA ARG A 37 7.81 1.40 -11.92
C ARG A 37 8.03 2.68 -12.74
N PRO A 38 8.28 3.84 -12.10
CA PRO A 38 8.55 5.08 -12.81
C PRO A 38 9.86 4.96 -13.61
N GLY A 39 9.87 5.45 -14.83
CA GLY A 39 11.04 5.46 -15.70
C GLY A 39 11.99 6.63 -15.44
N SER A 40 11.51 7.67 -14.74
CA SER A 40 12.30 8.88 -14.43
C SER A 40 11.69 9.63 -13.23
N VAL A 41 12.43 10.64 -12.74
CA VAL A 41 11.93 11.56 -11.71
C VAL A 41 10.71 12.34 -12.21
N GLU A 42 10.71 12.72 -13.49
CA GLU A 42 9.59 13.42 -14.15
C GLU A 42 8.33 12.55 -14.15
N ALA A 43 8.46 11.25 -14.49
CA ALA A 43 7.33 10.32 -14.44
C ALA A 43 6.78 10.15 -13.01
N ALA A 44 7.64 10.16 -11.99
CA ALA A 44 7.23 10.17 -10.60
C ALA A 44 6.53 11.49 -10.22
N ARG A 45 7.00 12.63 -10.71
CA ARG A 45 6.36 13.94 -10.49
C ARG A 45 4.97 14.00 -11.13
N GLU A 46 4.83 13.59 -12.37
CA GLU A 46 3.55 13.52 -13.07
C GLU A 46 2.55 12.60 -12.35
N PHE A 47 3.03 11.47 -11.81
CA PHE A 47 2.19 10.61 -10.99
C PHE A 47 1.67 11.34 -9.74
N ILE A 48 2.56 12.04 -9.01
CA ILE A 48 2.18 12.82 -7.82
C ILE A 48 1.17 13.92 -8.19
N GLU A 49 1.38 14.64 -9.28
CA GLU A 49 0.48 15.69 -9.76
C GLU A 49 -0.92 15.14 -10.08
N ARG A 50 -1.00 13.97 -10.73
CA ARG A 50 -2.28 13.28 -10.94
C ARG A 50 -2.97 12.90 -9.62
N GLN A 51 -2.20 12.48 -8.61
CA GLN A 51 -2.75 12.13 -7.30
C GLN A 51 -3.32 13.35 -6.54
N GLN A 52 -2.80 14.55 -6.74
CA GLN A 52 -3.33 15.76 -6.10
C GLN A 52 -4.77 16.10 -6.54
N GLY A 53 -5.20 15.64 -7.71
CA GLY A 53 -6.57 15.80 -8.21
C GLY A 53 -7.55 14.72 -7.74
N VAL A 54 -7.07 13.67 -7.07
CA VAL A 54 -7.92 12.56 -6.62
C VAL A 54 -8.65 12.95 -5.34
N VAL A 55 -9.97 12.87 -5.40
CA VAL A 55 -10.82 13.07 -4.20
C VAL A 55 -10.80 11.78 -3.38
N PHE A 56 -10.47 11.92 -2.09
CA PHE A 56 -10.44 10.79 -1.17
C PHE A 56 -11.82 10.13 -1.06
N ASP A 57 -11.85 8.81 -0.96
CA ASP A 57 -13.07 8.01 -0.86
C ASP A 57 -13.97 8.06 -2.11
N THR A 58 -13.37 8.23 -3.29
CA THR A 58 -14.09 8.12 -4.55
C THR A 58 -14.12 6.65 -5.00
N PRO A 59 -15.29 6.05 -5.24
CA PRO A 59 -15.39 4.67 -5.74
C PRO A 59 -14.56 4.45 -7.01
N ASP A 60 -13.95 3.27 -7.08
CA ASP A 60 -13.13 2.79 -8.20
C ASP A 60 -11.92 3.67 -8.52
N SER A 61 -11.39 4.35 -7.49
CA SER A 61 -10.19 5.17 -7.60
C SER A 61 -9.09 4.75 -6.61
N TRP A 62 -7.84 5.04 -6.98
CA TRP A 62 -6.67 4.92 -6.11
C TRP A 62 -6.34 6.25 -5.47
N PHE A 63 -6.15 6.24 -4.15
CA PHE A 63 -5.55 7.34 -3.40
C PHE A 63 -4.20 6.91 -2.87
N GLN A 64 -3.17 7.74 -3.09
CA GLN A 64 -1.80 7.41 -2.70
C GLN A 64 -1.33 8.27 -1.52
N PHE A 65 -0.98 7.60 -0.43
CA PHE A 65 -0.38 8.22 0.74
C PHE A 65 1.14 8.17 0.68
N ALA A 66 1.80 9.26 1.10
CA ALA A 66 3.17 9.23 1.55
C ALA A 66 3.25 8.58 2.94
N ILE A 67 4.23 7.74 3.17
CA ILE A 67 4.59 7.24 4.51
C ILE A 67 5.84 8.02 4.94
N ARG A 68 5.69 8.87 5.97
CA ARG A 68 6.79 9.70 6.47
C ARG A 68 7.19 9.30 7.87
N TRP A 69 8.49 9.36 8.13
CA TRP A 69 8.99 9.29 9.50
C TRP A 69 8.55 10.56 10.26
N ARG A 70 7.86 10.38 11.39
CA ARG A 70 7.16 11.48 12.05
C ARG A 70 8.09 12.59 12.53
N ASP A 71 9.28 12.23 13.04
CA ASP A 71 10.19 13.21 13.64
C ASP A 71 10.96 14.07 12.60
N SER A 72 11.27 13.51 11.41
CA SER A 72 12.04 14.21 10.38
C SER A 72 11.21 14.59 9.13
N ALA A 73 9.98 14.09 9.03
CA ALA A 73 9.14 14.19 7.84
C ALA A 73 9.75 13.54 6.58
N GLU A 74 10.82 12.74 6.73
CA GLU A 74 11.49 12.03 5.64
C GLU A 74 10.54 10.99 5.03
N LEU A 75 10.48 10.93 3.70
CA LEU A 75 9.66 9.96 2.97
C LEU A 75 10.27 8.56 3.10
N ALA A 76 9.59 7.69 3.83
CA ALA A 76 9.99 6.30 4.05
C ALA A 76 9.42 5.35 3.01
N GLY A 77 8.33 5.74 2.36
CA GLY A 77 7.62 4.92 1.38
C GLY A 77 6.28 5.50 0.98
N ASP A 78 5.46 4.68 0.36
CA ASP A 78 4.10 5.06 -0.03
C ASP A 78 3.12 3.90 0.14
N LEU A 79 1.83 4.23 0.33
CA LEU A 79 0.73 3.31 0.52
C LEU A 79 -0.42 3.71 -0.40
N GLY A 80 -0.84 2.79 -1.27
CA GLY A 80 -2.02 2.94 -2.10
C GLY A 80 -3.26 2.36 -1.42
N LEU A 81 -4.35 3.10 -1.46
CA LEU A 81 -5.68 2.67 -1.07
C LEU A 81 -6.60 2.77 -2.29
N HIS A 82 -7.05 1.62 -2.79
CA HIS A 82 -8.01 1.55 -3.88
C HIS A 82 -9.41 1.33 -3.31
N PHE A 83 -10.33 2.20 -3.64
CA PHE A 83 -11.73 2.11 -3.26
C PHE A 83 -12.48 1.25 -4.28
N VAL A 84 -12.64 -0.04 -4.00
CA VAL A 84 -13.35 -0.97 -4.89
C VAL A 84 -14.84 -0.94 -4.57
N GLY A 85 -15.59 -0.17 -5.36
CA GLY A 85 -16.98 0.14 -5.05
C GLY A 85 -17.10 0.86 -3.71
N ARG A 86 -18.14 0.51 -2.92
CA ARG A 86 -18.43 1.19 -1.63
C ARG A 86 -17.99 0.42 -0.39
N ASP A 87 -17.82 -0.89 -0.50
CA ASP A 87 -17.69 -1.75 0.67
C ASP A 87 -16.31 -2.41 0.80
N THR A 88 -15.45 -2.24 -0.19
CA THR A 88 -14.17 -2.94 -0.26
C THR A 88 -13.04 -1.97 -0.54
N VAL A 89 -11.88 -2.24 0.05
CA VAL A 89 -10.62 -1.55 -0.28
C VAL A 89 -9.53 -2.55 -0.64
N GLU A 90 -8.68 -2.15 -1.59
CA GLU A 90 -7.43 -2.84 -1.89
C GLU A 90 -6.26 -2.03 -1.36
N LEU A 91 -5.28 -2.73 -0.79
CA LEU A 91 -4.10 -2.14 -0.18
C LEU A 91 -2.84 -2.48 -0.96
N GLY A 92 -2.03 -1.47 -1.23
CA GLY A 92 -0.68 -1.63 -1.78
C GLY A 92 0.33 -0.82 -0.98
N ILE A 93 1.53 -1.36 -0.72
CA ILE A 93 2.55 -0.67 0.05
C ILE A 93 3.94 -0.88 -0.53
N SER A 94 4.75 0.16 -0.49
CA SER A 94 6.19 0.10 -0.78
C SER A 94 6.97 0.92 0.23
N LEU A 95 8.06 0.37 0.74
CA LEU A 95 9.01 1.09 1.58
C LEU A 95 10.38 1.15 0.90
N ALA A 96 11.06 2.27 1.01
CA ALA A 96 12.45 2.40 0.63
C ALA A 96 13.30 1.39 1.42
N PRO A 97 14.38 0.81 0.83
CA PRO A 97 15.15 -0.26 1.46
C PRO A 97 15.69 0.07 2.85
N SER A 98 16.10 1.32 3.09
CA SER A 98 16.57 1.81 4.39
C SER A 98 15.52 1.78 5.50
N TRP A 99 14.24 1.73 5.14
CA TRP A 99 13.11 1.73 6.06
C TRP A 99 12.46 0.35 6.24
N GLN A 100 12.90 -0.66 5.49
CA GLN A 100 12.41 -2.03 5.61
C GLN A 100 12.94 -2.74 6.86
N GLY A 101 12.27 -3.82 7.27
CA GLY A 101 12.70 -4.65 8.42
C GLY A 101 12.49 -4.02 9.80
N LYS A 102 11.86 -2.84 9.90
CA LYS A 102 11.65 -2.08 11.15
C LYS A 102 10.20 -2.13 11.67
N GLY A 103 9.35 -2.94 11.06
CA GLY A 103 7.92 -3.05 11.43
C GLY A 103 7.05 -1.88 10.91
N LEU A 104 7.60 -0.95 10.12
CA LEU A 104 6.88 0.25 9.68
C LEU A 104 5.76 -0.06 8.69
N ALA A 105 5.94 -1.05 7.82
CA ALA A 105 4.88 -1.48 6.91
C ALA A 105 3.66 -2.02 7.67
N ALA A 106 3.88 -2.81 8.73
CA ALA A 106 2.80 -3.32 9.59
C ALA A 106 2.07 -2.18 10.30
N GLU A 107 2.81 -1.19 10.81
CA GLU A 107 2.26 -0.01 11.50
C GLU A 107 1.40 0.83 10.53
N ALA A 108 1.91 1.11 9.32
CA ALA A 108 1.19 1.87 8.30
C ALA A 108 -0.10 1.16 7.84
N LEU A 109 0.00 -0.15 7.54
CA LEU A 109 -1.17 -0.93 7.12
C LEU A 109 -2.19 -1.11 8.23
N ALA A 110 -1.76 -1.26 9.50
CA ALA A 110 -2.68 -1.34 10.64
C ALA A 110 -3.50 -0.04 10.79
N ALA A 111 -2.84 1.11 10.73
CA ALA A 111 -3.52 2.40 10.75
C ALA A 111 -4.50 2.58 9.57
N MET A 112 -4.14 2.05 8.39
CA MET A 112 -5.02 2.09 7.23
C MET A 112 -6.22 1.14 7.37
N LEU A 113 -6.04 -0.02 7.99
CA LEU A 113 -7.15 -0.93 8.32
C LEU A 113 -8.09 -0.33 9.37
N ASP A 114 -7.54 0.36 10.38
CA ASP A 114 -8.34 1.10 11.35
C ASP A 114 -9.19 2.19 10.68
N LEU A 115 -8.61 2.96 9.76
CA LEU A 115 -9.35 3.94 8.96
C LEU A 115 -10.43 3.26 8.12
N ALA A 116 -10.06 2.22 7.36
CA ALA A 116 -10.96 1.55 6.41
C ALA A 116 -12.17 0.92 7.12
N PHE A 117 -11.94 0.19 8.20
CA PHE A 117 -13.00 -0.53 8.91
C PHE A 117 -13.74 0.33 9.94
N GLY A 118 -13.06 1.31 10.56
CA GLY A 118 -13.64 2.21 11.55
C GLY A 118 -14.34 3.40 10.89
N GLU A 119 -13.59 4.37 10.41
CA GLU A 119 -14.16 5.64 9.93
C GLU A 119 -14.90 5.49 8.60
N LEU A 120 -14.34 4.70 7.64
CA LEU A 120 -14.95 4.53 6.33
C LEU A 120 -16.01 3.42 6.30
N GLY A 121 -16.13 2.61 7.35
CA GLY A 121 -17.13 1.55 7.46
C GLY A 121 -17.03 0.46 6.40
N ARG A 122 -15.85 0.20 5.85
CA ARG A 122 -15.65 -0.83 4.83
C ARG A 122 -15.88 -2.22 5.41
N HIS A 123 -16.48 -3.09 4.61
CA HIS A 123 -16.74 -4.47 5.01
C HIS A 123 -15.50 -5.36 4.86
N ARG A 124 -14.65 -5.07 3.84
CA ARG A 124 -13.56 -5.93 3.41
C ARG A 124 -12.33 -5.11 2.99
N ALA A 125 -11.15 -5.59 3.37
CA ALA A 125 -9.88 -5.15 2.81
C ALA A 125 -9.15 -6.33 2.18
N PHE A 126 -8.46 -6.11 1.04
CA PHE A 126 -7.62 -7.13 0.43
C PHE A 126 -6.34 -6.52 -0.13
N ALA A 127 -5.40 -7.39 -0.46
CA ALA A 127 -4.19 -7.06 -1.20
C ALA A 127 -3.92 -8.15 -2.24
N SER A 128 -3.54 -7.73 -3.45
CA SER A 128 -2.99 -8.58 -4.49
C SER A 128 -1.48 -8.66 -4.30
N VAL A 129 -0.90 -9.85 -4.32
CA VAL A 129 0.52 -10.08 -4.09
C VAL A 129 1.07 -11.19 -4.96
N ASP A 130 2.25 -10.98 -5.52
CA ASP A 130 3.00 -12.06 -6.17
C ASP A 130 3.32 -13.15 -5.14
N PRO A 131 2.97 -14.44 -5.39
CA PRO A 131 3.20 -15.54 -4.44
C PRO A 131 4.68 -15.74 -4.07
N ARG A 132 5.61 -15.20 -4.87
CA ARG A 132 7.05 -15.21 -4.61
C ARG A 132 7.48 -14.13 -3.60
N ASN A 133 6.62 -13.14 -3.34
CA ASN A 133 6.88 -12.04 -2.40
C ASN A 133 6.62 -12.48 -0.94
N THR A 134 7.44 -13.41 -0.46
CA THR A 134 7.34 -13.95 0.90
C THR A 134 7.35 -12.88 2.01
N PRO A 135 8.14 -11.78 1.93
CA PRO A 135 8.07 -10.71 2.93
C PRO A 135 6.71 -10.04 3.01
N CYS A 136 6.07 -9.75 1.87
CA CYS A 136 4.73 -9.16 1.82
C CYS A 136 3.69 -10.14 2.37
N ILE A 137 3.74 -11.41 1.98
CA ILE A 137 2.84 -12.45 2.48
C ILE A 137 2.91 -12.57 4.01
N ARG A 138 4.12 -12.56 4.60
CA ARG A 138 4.27 -12.59 6.07
C ARG A 138 3.70 -11.34 6.73
N LEU A 139 3.87 -10.17 6.11
CA LEU A 139 3.29 -8.91 6.58
C LEU A 139 1.76 -8.99 6.61
N LEU A 140 1.14 -9.42 5.51
CA LEU A 140 -0.32 -9.54 5.41
C LEU A 140 -0.87 -10.58 6.39
N ALA A 141 -0.23 -11.76 6.50
CA ALA A 141 -0.60 -12.79 7.47
C ALA A 141 -0.46 -12.30 8.92
N GLY A 142 0.59 -11.53 9.23
CA GLY A 142 0.78 -10.89 10.54
C GLY A 142 -0.34 -9.91 10.92
N LEU A 143 -0.95 -9.27 9.93
CA LEU A 143 -2.13 -8.42 10.09
C LEU A 143 -3.45 -9.22 10.16
N GLY A 144 -3.40 -10.55 10.03
CA GLY A 144 -4.55 -11.44 10.08
C GLY A 144 -5.26 -11.65 8.75
N MET A 145 -4.68 -11.15 7.66
CA MET A 145 -5.18 -11.47 6.34
C MET A 145 -4.92 -12.95 6.01
N ARG A 146 -5.89 -13.61 5.40
CA ARG A 146 -5.78 -14.99 4.90
C ARG A 146 -5.74 -15.01 3.39
N GLN A 147 -5.06 -15.98 2.83
CA GLN A 147 -5.11 -16.23 1.41
C GLN A 147 -6.50 -16.75 1.02
N GLU A 148 -7.15 -16.10 0.05
CA GLU A 148 -8.47 -16.49 -0.45
C GLU A 148 -8.43 -16.96 -1.90
N ALA A 149 -7.42 -16.56 -2.68
CA ALA A 149 -7.24 -17.00 -4.05
C ALA A 149 -5.76 -17.11 -4.43
N HIS A 150 -5.50 -17.95 -5.44
CA HIS A 150 -4.24 -18.01 -6.17
C HIS A 150 -4.59 -18.20 -7.65
N PHE A 151 -4.28 -17.21 -8.45
CA PHE A 151 -4.48 -17.19 -9.88
C PHE A 151 -3.17 -17.51 -10.58
N ARG A 152 -3.15 -18.54 -11.41
CA ARG A 152 -1.97 -18.95 -12.15
C ARG A 152 -1.87 -18.17 -13.45
N GLU A 153 -0.68 -17.62 -13.73
CA GLU A 153 -0.38 -16.89 -14.97
C GLU A 153 -1.46 -15.88 -15.34
N SER A 154 -1.94 -15.11 -14.33
CA SER A 154 -3.11 -14.24 -14.45
C SER A 154 -2.81 -12.83 -14.93
N PHE A 155 -1.54 -12.41 -14.88
CA PHE A 155 -1.16 -11.10 -15.39
C PHE A 155 0.22 -11.11 -16.09
N ARG A 156 0.46 -10.09 -16.92
CA ARG A 156 1.73 -9.90 -17.61
C ARG A 156 2.67 -9.05 -16.77
N ASP A 157 3.87 -9.56 -16.48
CA ASP A 157 4.99 -8.81 -15.89
C ASP A 157 6.10 -8.70 -16.93
N GLY A 158 6.10 -7.63 -17.70
CA GLY A 158 6.94 -7.49 -18.88
C GLY A 158 6.59 -8.54 -19.94
N ASP A 159 7.57 -9.38 -20.30
CA ASP A 159 7.41 -10.44 -21.30
C ASP A 159 6.98 -11.79 -20.71
N ALA A 160 6.90 -11.89 -19.39
CA ALA A 160 6.54 -13.12 -18.69
C ALA A 160 5.08 -13.07 -18.15
N TRP A 161 4.50 -14.25 -17.94
CA TRP A 161 3.28 -14.40 -17.16
C TRP A 161 3.63 -14.62 -15.69
N ALA A 162 2.87 -14.00 -14.81
CA ALA A 162 3.04 -14.13 -13.37
C ALA A 162 1.73 -14.56 -12.69
N ASP A 163 1.90 -15.27 -11.59
CA ASP A 163 0.81 -15.63 -10.70
C ASP A 163 0.43 -14.44 -9.81
N ASP A 164 -0.81 -14.44 -9.36
CA ASP A 164 -1.34 -13.50 -8.38
C ASP A 164 -2.03 -14.24 -7.23
N ALA A 165 -1.86 -13.76 -6.01
CA ALA A 165 -2.56 -14.28 -4.84
C ALA A 165 -3.29 -13.15 -4.12
N ILE A 166 -4.53 -13.42 -3.72
CA ILE A 166 -5.35 -12.47 -2.96
C ILE A 166 -5.33 -12.84 -1.49
N TYR A 167 -4.92 -11.89 -0.67
CA TYR A 167 -5.00 -11.94 0.78
C TYR A 167 -6.05 -10.95 1.26
N ALA A 168 -6.93 -11.37 2.17
CA ALA A 168 -8.06 -10.55 2.58
C ALA A 168 -8.40 -10.68 4.07
N LEU A 169 -9.11 -9.64 4.55
CA LEU A 169 -9.57 -9.52 5.91
C LEU A 169 -10.94 -8.85 5.94
N LEU A 170 -11.84 -9.29 6.82
CA LEU A 170 -13.14 -8.68 7.04
C LEU A 170 -13.12 -7.77 8.27
N ALA A 171 -13.93 -6.72 8.26
CA ALA A 171 -14.04 -5.77 9.37
C ALA A 171 -14.28 -6.45 10.72
N ARG A 172 -15.19 -7.45 10.77
CA ARG A 172 -15.47 -8.20 12.00
C ARG A 172 -14.25 -8.96 12.55
N GLU A 173 -13.37 -9.42 11.66
CA GLU A 173 -12.15 -10.15 12.04
C GLU A 173 -11.09 -9.19 12.59
N TRP A 174 -11.00 -7.99 12.01
CA TRP A 174 -10.12 -6.93 12.50
C TRP A 174 -10.53 -6.45 13.88
N HIS A 175 -11.83 -6.13 14.07
CA HIS A 175 -12.33 -5.66 15.36
C HIS A 175 -12.21 -6.72 16.46
N ALA A 176 -12.38 -8.01 16.14
CA ALA A 176 -12.21 -9.08 17.12
C ALA A 176 -10.77 -9.19 17.66
N ARG A 177 -9.75 -8.82 16.87
CA ARG A 177 -8.34 -8.81 17.30
C ARG A 177 -8.04 -7.70 18.32
N ALA A 178 -8.71 -6.56 18.22
CA ALA A 178 -8.52 -5.44 19.14
C ALA A 178 -9.19 -5.67 20.51
N ALA A 179 -10.10 -6.65 20.60
CA ALA A 179 -10.86 -6.97 21.82
C ALA A 179 -10.23 -8.10 22.64
N GLY A 180 -9.20 -8.80 22.17
CA GLY A 180 -8.49 -9.89 22.85
C GLY A 180 -7.06 -9.53 23.19
#